data_2447513d686dc0f0dba5957a4e2a6d4b
#
_entry.id   2447513d686dc0f0dba5957a4e2a6d4b
#
_cell.length_a   1.000
_cell.length_b   1.000
_cell.length_c   1.000
_cell.angle_alpha   90.00
_cell.angle_beta   90.00
_cell.angle_gamma   90.00
#
_symmetry.space_group_name_H-M   'P 1'
#
loop_
_entity.id
_entity.type
_entity.pdbx_description
1 polymer ?
#
loop_
_entity_poly.entity_id
_entity_poly.type
_entity_poly.pdbx_seq_one_letter_code
_entity_poly.pdbx_strand_id
1 'polypeptide(L)'
;ITEAYGYHIDFDKSYDKINFLPLKFDDCTTDIEGTCITDIQADNIVKFILDNKNNVDWFCFNCSAGVSRSAAVCAAAMRILCNDDSPVFKDSYFCPNMTVYREILNAWIDIISNKNEQISLDHWNFWDTEE
;
A
#
# COMPACT_ATOMS: atom_id res chain seq x y z
N ILE A 1 8.55 2.19 7.35
CA ILE A 1 7.43 2.40 8.30
C ILE A 1 8.02 2.52 9.70
N THR A 2 7.78 3.62 10.38
CA THR A 2 8.18 3.86 11.76
C THR A 2 6.95 4.01 12.66
N GLU A 3 7.17 4.04 13.97
CA GLU A 3 6.12 4.32 14.95
C GLU A 3 5.52 5.71 14.71
N ALA A 4 4.26 5.93 15.10
CA ALA A 4 3.52 7.18 14.83
C ALA A 4 4.28 8.43 15.35
N TYR A 5 4.99 8.30 16.47
CA TYR A 5 5.82 9.36 17.06
C TYR A 5 7.32 9.07 16.92
N GLY A 6 7.71 8.17 16.01
CA GLY A 6 9.10 7.80 15.78
C GLY A 6 9.90 8.88 15.04
N TYR A 7 11.21 8.73 15.04
CA TYR A 7 12.10 9.59 14.28
C TYR A 7 11.99 9.31 12.78
N HIS A 8 12.11 10.36 11.97
CA HIS A 8 12.32 10.19 10.54
C HIS A 8 13.72 9.61 10.30
N ILE A 9 13.76 8.56 9.49
CA ILE A 9 15.00 8.11 8.89
C ILE A 9 15.17 8.92 7.60
N ASP A 10 16.11 9.84 7.57
CA ASP A 10 16.51 10.51 6.35
C ASP A 10 17.36 9.55 5.53
N PHE A 11 16.82 9.12 4.39
CA PHE A 11 17.63 8.41 3.41
C PHE A 11 18.59 9.39 2.74
N ASP A 12 19.81 8.92 2.53
CA ASP A 12 20.82 9.69 1.81
C ASP A 12 20.30 10.02 0.41
N LYS A 13 20.14 11.31 0.12
CA LYS A 13 19.66 11.82 -1.16
C LYS A 13 20.63 11.55 -2.33
N SER A 14 21.76 10.88 -2.11
CA SER A 14 22.68 10.47 -3.17
C SER A 14 22.13 9.35 -4.07
N TYR A 15 21.00 8.74 -3.70
CA TYR A 15 20.34 7.71 -4.51
C TYR A 15 19.20 8.34 -5.34
N ASP A 16 19.55 9.06 -6.40
CA ASP A 16 18.59 9.73 -7.30
C ASP A 16 17.62 8.76 -8.02
N LYS A 17 17.84 7.45 -7.92
CA LYS A 17 17.06 6.42 -8.61
C LYS A 17 16.07 5.68 -7.71
N ILE A 18 15.96 6.05 -6.44
CA ILE A 18 15.07 5.41 -5.49
C ILE A 18 13.88 6.31 -5.22
N ASN A 19 12.68 5.83 -5.54
CA ASN A 19 11.44 6.43 -5.08
C ASN A 19 11.15 5.94 -3.66
N PHE A 20 10.77 6.85 -2.79
CA PHE A 20 10.66 6.58 -1.36
C PHE A 20 9.33 7.09 -0.80
N LEU A 21 8.64 6.25 -0.04
CA LEU A 21 7.42 6.61 0.68
C LEU A 21 7.62 6.40 2.18
N PRO A 22 7.90 7.47 2.94
CA PRO A 22 7.96 7.38 4.39
C PRO A 22 6.57 7.32 5.01
N LEU A 23 6.38 6.42 5.98
CA LEU A 23 5.10 6.23 6.66
C LEU A 23 5.33 6.13 8.17
N LYS A 24 4.41 6.70 8.93
CA LYS A 24 4.40 6.65 10.40
C LYS A 24 3.07 6.16 10.91
N PHE A 25 3.05 4.96 11.44
CA PHE A 25 1.93 4.40 12.18
C PHE A 25 2.38 3.25 13.07
N ASP A 26 1.64 2.99 14.13
CA ASP A 26 1.97 1.94 15.08
C ASP A 26 1.52 0.57 14.58
N ASP A 27 2.17 -0.46 15.13
CA ASP A 27 1.80 -1.86 14.88
C ASP A 27 0.63 -2.26 15.77
N CYS A 28 -0.56 -1.78 15.42
CA CYS A 28 -1.77 -2.04 16.17
C CYS A 28 -2.85 -2.67 15.31
N THR A 29 -3.72 -3.46 15.94
CA THR A 29 -4.86 -4.10 15.30
C THR A 29 -6.20 -3.46 15.68
N THR A 30 -6.21 -2.69 16.77
CA THR A 30 -7.35 -1.92 17.24
C THR A 30 -6.91 -0.48 17.48
N ASP A 31 -7.58 0.48 16.85
CA ASP A 31 -7.19 1.88 16.87
C ASP A 31 -7.74 2.60 18.10
N ILE A 32 -7.19 2.29 19.27
CA ILE A 32 -7.59 2.91 20.55
C ILE A 32 -7.02 4.33 20.68
N GLU A 33 -5.79 4.55 20.21
CA GLU A 33 -5.03 5.80 20.38
C GLU A 33 -4.99 6.68 19.13
N GLY A 34 -5.60 6.26 18.03
CA GLY A 34 -5.55 6.99 16.77
C GLY A 34 -4.20 6.93 16.06
N THR A 35 -3.37 5.90 16.34
CA THR A 35 -2.01 5.75 15.82
C THR A 35 -1.85 4.62 14.82
N CYS A 36 -2.90 3.86 14.54
CA CYS A 36 -2.89 2.82 13.51
C CYS A 36 -2.83 3.44 12.10
N ILE A 37 -2.62 2.61 11.10
CA ILE A 37 -2.67 3.03 9.70
C ILE A 37 -3.99 3.76 9.41
N THR A 38 -3.91 4.87 8.68
CA THR A 38 -5.07 5.65 8.25
C THR A 38 -5.49 5.30 6.83
N ASP A 39 -6.72 5.65 6.45
CA ASP A 39 -7.23 5.49 5.08
C ASP A 39 -6.36 6.23 4.07
N ILE A 40 -5.90 7.42 4.41
CA ILE A 40 -5.01 8.23 3.55
C ILE A 40 -3.67 7.52 3.34
N GLN A 41 -3.09 6.95 4.39
CA GLN A 41 -1.85 6.20 4.29
C GLN A 41 -2.02 4.94 3.43
N ALA A 42 -3.12 4.21 3.59
CA ALA A 42 -3.44 3.05 2.76
C ALA A 42 -3.59 3.44 1.28
N ASP A 43 -4.29 4.52 0.98
CA ASP A 43 -4.41 5.06 -0.38
C ASP A 43 -3.04 5.43 -0.96
N ASN A 44 -2.20 6.09 -0.19
CA ASN A 44 -0.86 6.47 -0.62
C ASN A 44 0.02 5.27 -0.93
N ILE A 45 -0.08 4.20 -0.13
CA ILE A 45 0.63 2.94 -0.39
C ILE A 45 0.19 2.34 -1.73
N VAL A 46 -1.10 2.24 -1.97
CA VAL A 46 -1.63 1.67 -3.23
C VAL A 46 -1.18 2.51 -4.42
N LYS A 47 -1.33 3.82 -4.35
CA LYS A 47 -0.90 4.73 -5.42
C LYS A 47 0.59 4.64 -5.69
N PHE A 48 1.41 4.56 -4.65
CA PHE A 48 2.86 4.39 -4.77
C PHE A 48 3.23 3.09 -5.49
N ILE A 49 2.58 1.98 -5.15
CA ILE A 49 2.79 0.69 -5.79
C ILE A 49 2.37 0.75 -7.27
N LEU A 50 1.19 1.26 -7.56
CA LEU A 50 0.66 1.33 -8.92
C LEU A 50 1.46 2.27 -9.82
N ASP A 51 1.91 3.42 -9.29
CA ASP A 51 2.68 4.41 -10.04
C ASP A 51 4.10 3.92 -10.37
N ASN A 52 4.67 3.04 -9.56
CA ASN A 52 6.05 2.59 -9.69
C ASN A 52 6.19 1.19 -10.30
N LYS A 53 5.15 0.39 -10.39
CA LYS A 53 5.22 -1.02 -10.78
C LYS A 53 5.92 -1.29 -12.13
N ASN A 54 5.83 -0.35 -13.08
CA ASN A 54 6.43 -0.49 -14.42
C ASN A 54 7.81 0.17 -14.53
N ASN A 55 8.25 0.89 -13.50
CA ASN A 55 9.46 1.71 -13.53
C ASN A 55 10.55 1.21 -12.57
N VAL A 56 10.28 0.19 -11.76
CA VAL A 56 11.20 -0.34 -10.77
C VAL A 56 11.34 -1.85 -10.92
N ASP A 57 12.52 -2.36 -10.58
CA ASP A 57 12.79 -3.79 -10.55
C ASP A 57 12.44 -4.41 -9.19
N TRP A 58 12.47 -3.59 -8.13
CA TRP A 58 12.30 -4.02 -6.76
C TRP A 58 11.44 -3.07 -5.94
N PHE A 59 10.59 -3.65 -5.10
CA PHE A 59 9.96 -2.95 -3.98
C PHE A 59 10.56 -3.45 -2.68
N CYS A 60 10.99 -2.54 -1.81
CA CYS A 60 11.51 -2.87 -0.49
C CYS A 60 10.56 -2.32 0.58
N PHE A 61 10.16 -3.16 1.52
CA PHE A 61 9.25 -2.81 2.60
C PHE A 61 9.96 -2.98 3.94
N ASN A 62 10.04 -1.92 4.72
CA ASN A 62 10.77 -1.91 5.99
C ASN A 62 9.89 -1.39 7.13
N CYS A 63 10.01 -2.02 8.30
CA CYS A 63 9.50 -1.52 9.56
C CYS A 63 10.52 -1.85 10.65
N SER A 64 10.20 -1.59 11.93
CA SER A 64 11.17 -1.77 13.01
C SER A 64 11.71 -3.19 13.14
N ALA A 65 10.84 -4.21 13.10
CA ALA A 65 11.24 -5.62 13.26
C ALA A 65 11.25 -6.41 11.94
N GLY A 66 10.60 -5.92 10.89
CA GLY A 66 10.49 -6.63 9.62
C GLY A 66 9.56 -7.84 9.65
N VAL A 67 8.66 -7.93 10.63
CA VAL A 67 7.84 -9.13 10.89
C VAL A 67 6.36 -8.88 10.66
N SER A 68 5.85 -7.69 11.00
CA SER A 68 4.41 -7.42 11.08
C SER A 68 3.94 -6.36 10.08
N ARG A 69 4.28 -5.07 10.28
CA ARG A 69 3.80 -3.97 9.41
C ARG A 69 4.33 -4.08 7.99
N SER A 70 5.63 -4.23 7.82
CA SER A 70 6.25 -4.38 6.50
C SER A 70 5.84 -5.67 5.81
N ALA A 71 5.68 -6.76 6.55
CA ALA A 71 5.17 -8.03 6.02
C ALA A 71 3.73 -7.88 5.49
N ALA A 72 2.89 -7.12 6.20
CA ALA A 72 1.52 -6.85 5.76
C ALA A 72 1.48 -6.02 4.47
N VAL A 73 2.29 -4.97 4.38
CA VAL A 73 2.41 -4.14 3.17
C VAL A 73 2.95 -4.97 2.02
N CYS A 74 3.97 -5.80 2.25
CA CYS A 74 4.53 -6.69 1.24
C CYS A 74 3.48 -7.69 0.72
N ALA A 75 2.75 -8.34 1.61
CA ALA A 75 1.68 -9.28 1.24
C ALA A 75 0.59 -8.58 0.40
N ALA A 76 0.15 -7.39 0.82
CA ALA A 76 -0.82 -6.62 0.05
C ALA A 76 -0.27 -6.23 -1.33
N ALA A 77 0.97 -5.80 -1.42
CA ALA A 77 1.63 -5.47 -2.69
C ALA A 77 1.72 -6.69 -3.61
N MET A 78 2.08 -7.84 -3.10
CA MET A 78 2.10 -9.09 -3.87
C MET A 78 0.71 -9.47 -4.38
N ARG A 79 -0.32 -9.28 -3.57
CA ARG A 79 -1.71 -9.49 -3.99
C ARG A 79 -2.11 -8.56 -5.12
N ILE A 80 -1.77 -7.29 -5.01
CA ILE A 80 -2.07 -6.26 -6.03
C ILE A 80 -1.32 -6.54 -7.33
N LEU A 81 -0.04 -6.88 -7.25
CA LEU A 81 0.85 -6.98 -8.42
C LEU A 81 0.76 -8.33 -9.14
N CYS A 82 0.62 -9.42 -8.41
CA CYS A 82 0.66 -10.77 -8.98
C CYS A 82 -0.42 -11.71 -8.46
N ASN A 83 -1.37 -11.22 -7.68
CA ASN A 83 -2.50 -11.98 -7.12
C ASN A 83 -2.07 -13.22 -6.30
N ASP A 84 -0.89 -13.18 -5.71
CA ASP A 84 -0.36 -14.27 -4.90
C ASP A 84 0.48 -13.71 -3.74
N ASP A 85 -0.11 -13.69 -2.55
CA ASP A 85 0.53 -13.29 -1.30
C ASP A 85 1.04 -14.47 -0.47
N SER A 86 0.89 -15.69 -0.99
CA SER A 86 1.23 -16.91 -0.27
C SER A 86 2.69 -16.99 0.22
N PRO A 87 3.70 -16.46 -0.48
CA PRO A 87 5.07 -16.51 0.02
C PRO A 87 5.26 -15.84 1.39
N VAL A 88 4.51 -14.77 1.68
CA VAL A 88 4.55 -14.10 2.98
C VAL A 88 3.81 -14.89 4.04
N PHE A 89 2.61 -15.38 3.74
CA PHE A 89 1.78 -16.09 4.70
C PHE A 89 2.30 -17.50 5.03
N LYS A 90 3.01 -18.13 4.12
CA LYS A 90 3.59 -19.47 4.34
C LYS A 90 4.90 -19.44 5.11
N ASP A 91 5.58 -18.30 5.18
CA ASP A 91 6.84 -18.17 5.90
C ASP A 91 6.55 -17.93 7.39
N SER A 92 6.99 -18.85 8.24
CA SER A 92 6.75 -18.78 9.69
C SER A 92 7.47 -17.61 10.38
N TYR A 93 8.43 -16.99 9.72
CA TYR A 93 9.11 -15.79 10.22
C TYR A 93 8.17 -14.58 10.27
N PHE A 94 7.26 -14.45 9.31
CA PHE A 94 6.36 -13.32 9.21
C PHE A 94 5.07 -13.55 10.00
N CYS A 95 4.61 -12.48 10.64
CA CYS A 95 3.30 -12.40 11.26
C CYS A 95 2.63 -11.10 10.80
N PRO A 96 2.11 -11.06 9.55
CA PRO A 96 1.57 -9.84 8.97
C PRO A 96 0.45 -9.24 9.82
N ASN A 97 0.51 -7.91 10.04
CA ASN A 97 -0.56 -7.18 10.70
C ASN A 97 -1.79 -7.17 9.78
N MET A 98 -2.83 -7.91 10.15
CA MET A 98 -4.00 -8.11 9.30
C MET A 98 -4.86 -6.85 9.16
N THR A 99 -4.78 -5.92 10.10
CA THR A 99 -5.43 -4.60 9.97
C THR A 99 -4.77 -3.79 8.86
N VAL A 100 -3.45 -3.73 8.83
CA VAL A 100 -2.68 -3.07 7.77
C VAL A 100 -2.98 -3.71 6.40
N TYR A 101 -2.93 -5.03 6.33
CA TYR A 101 -3.20 -5.79 5.12
C TYR A 101 -4.60 -5.50 4.55
N ARG A 102 -5.63 -5.55 5.39
CA ARG A 102 -7.02 -5.31 4.98
C ARG A 102 -7.26 -3.87 4.55
N GLU A 103 -6.70 -2.90 5.28
CA GLU A 103 -6.83 -1.49 4.94
C GLU A 103 -6.24 -1.18 3.56
N ILE A 104 -5.09 -1.75 3.24
CA ILE A 104 -4.47 -1.57 1.93
C ILE A 104 -5.30 -2.23 0.83
N LEU A 105 -5.78 -3.44 1.03
CA LEU A 105 -6.64 -4.12 0.04
C LEU A 105 -7.97 -3.40 -0.16
N ASN A 106 -8.57 -2.88 0.90
CA ASN A 106 -9.80 -2.08 0.79
C ASN A 106 -9.56 -0.81 -0.02
N ALA A 107 -8.46 -0.12 0.23
CA ALA A 107 -8.07 1.06 -0.55
C ALA A 107 -7.87 0.71 -2.04
N TRP A 108 -7.24 -0.41 -2.32
CA TRP A 108 -7.06 -0.88 -3.70
C TRP A 108 -8.38 -1.19 -4.39
N ILE A 109 -9.30 -1.89 -3.72
CA ILE A 109 -10.63 -2.19 -4.25
C ILE A 109 -11.39 -0.91 -4.56
N ASP A 110 -11.36 0.08 -3.67
CA ASP A 110 -12.03 1.37 -3.86
C ASP A 110 -11.45 2.13 -5.06
N ILE A 111 -10.15 2.13 -5.23
CA ILE A 111 -9.48 2.78 -6.37
C ILE A 111 -9.88 2.11 -7.69
N ILE A 112 -9.93 0.78 -7.74
CA ILE A 112 -10.34 0.04 -8.93
C ILE A 112 -11.81 0.30 -9.24
N SER A 113 -12.69 0.28 -8.25
CA SER A 113 -14.13 0.51 -8.41
C SER A 113 -14.40 1.91 -8.96
N ASN A 114 -13.71 2.93 -8.44
CA ASN A 114 -13.84 4.30 -8.92
C ASN A 114 -13.35 4.45 -10.37
N LYS A 115 -12.26 3.80 -10.76
CA LYS A 115 -11.78 3.78 -12.14
C LYS A 115 -12.79 3.11 -13.09
N ASN A 116 -13.38 2.01 -12.69
CA ASN A 116 -14.38 1.30 -13.49
C ASN A 116 -15.65 2.13 -13.66
N GLU A 117 -16.11 2.81 -12.62
CA GLU A 117 -17.24 3.75 -12.70
C GLU A 117 -16.93 4.90 -13.66
N GLN A 118 -15.74 5.47 -13.60
CA GLN A 118 -15.34 6.57 -14.50
C GLN A 118 -15.29 6.11 -15.96
N ILE A 119 -14.74 4.95 -16.25
CA ILE A 119 -14.73 4.37 -17.61
C ILE A 119 -16.15 4.16 -18.10
N SER A 120 -17.05 3.66 -17.26
CA SER A 120 -18.46 3.46 -17.59
C SER A 120 -19.16 4.78 -17.90
N LEU A 121 -18.93 5.82 -17.11
CA LEU A 121 -19.48 7.17 -17.33
C LEU A 121 -18.94 7.79 -18.62
N ASP A 122 -17.65 7.66 -18.89
CA ASP A 122 -17.03 8.17 -20.13
C ASP A 122 -17.60 7.47 -21.35
N HIS A 123 -17.86 6.17 -21.25
CA HIS A 123 -18.50 5.40 -22.32
C HIS A 123 -19.95 5.88 -22.60
N TRP A 124 -20.73 6.14 -21.56
CA TRP A 124 -22.07 6.69 -21.69
C TRP A 124 -22.05 8.08 -22.31
N ASN A 125 -21.17 8.97 -21.90
CA ASN A 125 -21.03 10.31 -22.44
C ASN A 125 -20.65 10.28 -23.92
N PHE A 126 -19.82 9.33 -24.35
CA PHE A 126 -19.46 9.13 -25.75
C PHE A 126 -20.67 8.83 -26.63
N TRP A 127 -21.57 7.96 -26.16
CA TRP A 127 -22.79 7.60 -26.90
C TRP A 127 -23.79 8.75 -26.95
N ASP A 128 -23.91 9.53 -25.89
CA ASP A 128 -24.80 10.69 -25.84
C ASP A 128 -24.38 11.84 -26.77
N THR A 129 -23.10 11.91 -27.14
CA THR A 129 -22.60 12.97 -28.05
C THR A 129 -22.77 12.63 -29.53
N GLU A 130 -23.17 11.43 -29.90
CA GLU A 130 -23.44 11.02 -31.30
C GLU A 130 -24.88 11.28 -31.78
N GLU A 131 -25.75 11.68 -30.88
CA GLU A 131 -27.11 12.10 -31.20
C GLU A 131 -27.14 13.62 -31.46
#